data_28d95a51128365e34ba388d8663c1371
#
_entry.id   28d95a51128365e34ba388d8663c1371
#
_cell.length_a   1.000
_cell.length_b   1.000
_cell.length_c   1.000
_cell.angle_alpha   90.00
_cell.angle_beta   90.00
_cell.angle_gamma   90.00
#
_symmetry.space_group_name_H-M   'P 1'
#
loop_
_entity.id
_entity.type
_entity.pdbx_description
1 polymer ?
#
loop_
_entity_poly.entity_id
_entity_poly.type
_entity_poly.pdbx_seq_one_letter_code
_entity_poly.pdbx_strand_id
1 'polypeptide(L)'
;MKRTLLSALLIALAAAGTAGAATTTDSAKADKAVARHLEKLGYTYEVDEDGDYQMVFDVEGDRTQIVYVRSSVEDFGTHNIREVWSPGYTSQTKQFPVAVANRLLEDSQDAKMGGWVKQESTAMFVVKIDADATSDQLSDAIDAAIRTADAMELELTKKDDL
;
A
#
# COMPACT_ATOMS: atom_id res chain seq x y z
N MET A 1 -21.45 -72.34 1.29
CA MET A 1 -20.36 -71.59 1.94
C MET A 1 -19.64 -70.81 0.86
N LYS A 2 -19.99 -69.54 0.66
CA LYS A 2 -19.39 -68.66 -0.36
C LYS A 2 -18.68 -67.51 0.36
N ARG A 3 -17.37 -67.37 0.21
CA ARG A 3 -16.53 -66.28 0.71
C ARG A 3 -16.53 -65.19 -0.32
N THR A 4 -17.05 -64.03 0.04
CA THR A 4 -16.95 -62.78 -0.73
C THR A 4 -15.78 -61.95 -0.17
N LEU A 5 -14.79 -61.70 -1.00
CA LEU A 5 -13.67 -60.81 -0.74
C LEU A 5 -14.11 -59.39 -1.09
N LEU A 6 -14.05 -58.47 -0.08
CA LEU A 6 -14.29 -57.04 -0.30
C LEU A 6 -12.89 -56.39 -0.54
N SER A 7 -12.66 -55.94 -1.75
CA SER A 7 -11.50 -55.11 -2.10
C SER A 7 -11.75 -53.67 -1.70
N ALA A 8 -10.97 -53.18 -0.77
CA ALA A 8 -10.94 -51.77 -0.40
C ALA A 8 -10.08 -50.98 -1.39
N LEU A 9 -10.73 -50.09 -2.12
CA LEU A 9 -10.08 -49.14 -3.03
C LEU A 9 -9.62 -47.92 -2.23
N LEU A 10 -8.31 -47.75 -2.00
CA LEU A 10 -7.72 -46.56 -1.42
C LEU A 10 -7.66 -45.48 -2.53
N ILE A 11 -8.49 -44.42 -2.41
CA ILE A 11 -8.36 -43.24 -3.23
C ILE A 11 -7.41 -42.28 -2.51
N ALA A 12 -6.19 -42.13 -3.03
CA ALA A 12 -5.26 -41.10 -2.63
C ALA A 12 -5.70 -39.75 -3.23
N LEU A 13 -6.19 -38.88 -2.38
CA LEU A 13 -6.54 -37.48 -2.76
C LEU A 13 -5.24 -36.68 -2.76
N ALA A 14 -4.67 -36.47 -3.94
CA ALA A 14 -3.55 -35.52 -4.12
C ALA A 14 -4.10 -34.09 -4.03
N ALA A 15 -3.84 -33.41 -2.91
CA ALA A 15 -4.06 -31.97 -2.80
C ALA A 15 -3.03 -31.25 -3.68
N ALA A 16 -3.40 -30.87 -4.87
CA ALA A 16 -2.65 -29.92 -5.68
C ALA A 16 -2.85 -28.53 -5.07
N GLY A 17 -1.83 -28.07 -4.32
CA GLY A 17 -1.73 -26.69 -3.89
C GLY A 17 -1.61 -25.81 -5.13
N THR A 18 -2.66 -25.06 -5.44
CA THR A 18 -2.61 -23.97 -6.41
C THR A 18 -1.82 -22.84 -5.78
N ALA A 19 -0.52 -22.73 -6.13
CA ALA A 19 0.20 -21.48 -5.95
C ALA A 19 -0.55 -20.40 -6.75
N GLY A 20 -1.21 -19.49 -6.04
CA GLY A 20 -1.83 -18.32 -6.66
C GLY A 20 -0.73 -17.52 -7.35
N ALA A 21 -0.71 -17.54 -8.67
CA ALA A 21 0.10 -16.63 -9.44
C ALA A 21 -0.47 -15.22 -9.17
N ALA A 22 0.34 -14.34 -8.57
CA ALA A 22 0.04 -12.93 -8.51
C ALA A 22 -0.19 -12.46 -9.97
N THR A 23 -1.39 -12.03 -10.28
CA THR A 23 -1.74 -11.43 -11.56
C THR A 23 -1.10 -10.04 -11.60
N THR A 24 0.14 -9.94 -12.08
CA THR A 24 0.73 -8.68 -12.46
C THR A 24 -0.03 -8.17 -13.69
N THR A 25 -0.97 -7.27 -13.48
CA THR A 25 -1.49 -6.46 -14.57
C THR A 25 -0.37 -5.52 -14.97
N ASP A 26 0.37 -5.86 -16.04
CA ASP A 26 1.41 -5.01 -16.60
C ASP A 26 0.73 -3.80 -17.25
N SER A 27 0.41 -2.78 -16.45
CA SER A 27 -0.12 -1.53 -16.96
C SER A 27 0.96 -0.87 -17.82
N ALA A 28 0.59 -0.48 -19.04
CA ALA A 28 1.49 0.24 -19.92
C ALA A 28 1.99 1.58 -19.36
N LYS A 29 1.36 2.06 -18.25
CA LYS A 29 1.71 3.29 -17.54
C LYS A 29 2.68 3.05 -16.37
N ALA A 30 2.85 1.80 -15.93
CA ALA A 30 3.67 1.47 -14.76
C ALA A 30 5.17 1.76 -15.00
N ASP A 31 5.79 2.47 -14.06
CA ASP A 31 7.23 2.76 -14.12
C ASP A 31 8.04 1.54 -13.68
N LYS A 32 8.70 0.90 -14.63
CA LYS A 32 9.55 -0.28 -14.40
C LYS A 32 10.75 -0.02 -13.47
N ALA A 33 11.14 1.23 -13.25
CA ALA A 33 12.17 1.54 -12.27
C ALA A 33 11.65 1.29 -10.85
N VAL A 34 10.40 1.68 -10.56
CA VAL A 34 9.74 1.38 -9.29
C VAL A 34 9.67 -0.13 -9.06
N ALA A 35 9.20 -0.91 -10.06
CA ALA A 35 9.15 -2.36 -9.95
C ALA A 35 10.49 -2.96 -9.50
N ARG A 36 11.59 -2.57 -10.17
CA ARG A 36 12.94 -3.06 -9.83
C ARG A 36 13.36 -2.72 -8.40
N HIS A 37 12.96 -1.54 -7.89
CA HIS A 37 13.24 -1.17 -6.49
C HIS A 37 12.43 -2.02 -5.52
N LEU A 38 11.13 -2.21 -5.77
CA LEU A 38 10.24 -3.01 -4.93
C LEU A 38 10.65 -4.49 -4.91
N GLU A 39 11.01 -5.05 -6.07
CA GLU A 39 11.54 -6.42 -6.19
C GLU A 39 12.86 -6.59 -5.42
N LYS A 40 13.78 -5.63 -5.51
CA LYS A 40 15.03 -5.65 -4.74
C LYS A 40 14.79 -5.60 -3.24
N LEU A 41 13.75 -4.89 -2.79
CA LEU A 41 13.33 -4.83 -1.39
C LEU A 41 12.55 -6.06 -0.94
N GLY A 42 12.13 -6.94 -1.87
CA GLY A 42 11.34 -8.13 -1.58
C GLY A 42 9.87 -7.83 -1.28
N TYR A 43 9.38 -6.66 -1.72
CA TYR A 43 7.99 -6.27 -1.50
C TYR A 43 7.05 -6.92 -2.52
N THR A 44 5.89 -7.37 -2.04
CA THR A 44 4.79 -7.84 -2.88
C THR A 44 3.90 -6.64 -3.21
N TYR A 45 3.54 -6.49 -4.49
CA TYR A 45 2.73 -5.38 -4.96
C TYR A 45 1.73 -5.82 -6.04
N GLU A 46 0.72 -5.00 -6.23
CA GLU A 46 -0.18 -5.03 -7.38
C GLU A 46 -0.01 -3.71 -8.15
N VAL A 47 -0.29 -3.73 -9.46
CA VAL A 47 -0.30 -2.53 -10.30
C VAL A 47 -1.73 -2.20 -10.62
N ASP A 48 -2.18 -1.00 -10.27
CA ASP A 48 -3.54 -0.55 -10.51
C ASP A 48 -3.76 -0.05 -11.95
N GLU A 49 -4.98 0.39 -12.26
CA GLU A 49 -5.36 0.87 -13.60
C GLU A 49 -4.63 2.15 -14.02
N ASP A 50 -4.14 2.93 -13.06
CA ASP A 50 -3.34 4.14 -13.30
C ASP A 50 -1.85 3.82 -13.48
N GLY A 51 -1.45 2.58 -13.18
CA GLY A 51 -0.08 2.11 -13.25
C GLY A 51 0.69 2.31 -11.96
N ASP A 52 0.03 2.70 -10.88
CA ASP A 52 0.64 2.89 -9.57
C ASP A 52 0.81 1.55 -8.84
N TYR A 53 1.83 1.47 -8.00
CA TYR A 53 2.19 0.27 -7.25
C TYR A 53 1.53 0.28 -5.90
N GLN A 54 0.55 -0.61 -5.70
CA GLN A 54 -0.19 -0.79 -4.46
C GLN A 54 0.43 -1.91 -3.63
N MET A 55 0.64 -1.67 -2.36
CA MET A 55 1.11 -2.66 -1.39
C MET A 55 0.28 -2.57 -0.12
N VAL A 56 0.16 -3.69 0.59
CA VAL A 56 -0.45 -3.77 1.91
C VAL A 56 0.59 -4.34 2.87
N PHE A 57 0.77 -3.68 3.99
CA PHE A 57 1.72 -4.06 5.03
C PHE A 57 0.99 -4.37 6.33
N ASP A 58 1.45 -5.44 7.01
CA ASP A 58 1.06 -5.68 8.39
C ASP A 58 1.70 -4.62 9.30
N VAL A 59 0.92 -4.05 10.19
CA VAL A 59 1.37 -3.07 11.18
C VAL A 59 1.06 -3.55 12.60
N GLU A 60 1.39 -2.76 13.61
CA GLU A 60 1.21 -3.16 15.01
C GLU A 60 -0.27 -3.39 15.36
N GLY A 61 -0.55 -4.42 16.16
CA GLY A 61 -1.89 -4.73 16.69
C GLY A 61 -2.81 -5.44 15.71
N ASP A 62 -2.26 -6.32 14.87
CA ASP A 62 -2.98 -7.11 13.86
C ASP A 62 -3.76 -6.24 12.85
N ARG A 63 -3.27 -5.00 12.61
CA ARG A 63 -3.80 -4.09 11.59
C ARG A 63 -3.00 -4.18 10.31
N THR A 64 -3.56 -3.62 9.26
CA THR A 64 -2.91 -3.50 7.95
C THR A 64 -2.90 -2.03 7.50
N GLN A 65 -1.97 -1.67 6.63
CA GLN A 65 -1.93 -0.35 6.04
C GLN A 65 -1.59 -0.44 4.55
N ILE A 66 -2.41 0.22 3.74
CA ILE A 66 -2.19 0.31 2.30
C ILE A 66 -1.29 1.48 1.95
N VAL A 67 -0.42 1.28 0.96
CA VAL A 67 0.45 2.34 0.43
C VAL A 67 0.54 2.23 -1.09
N TYR A 68 0.66 3.37 -1.75
CA TYR A 68 0.81 3.50 -3.19
C TYR A 68 2.13 4.20 -3.52
N VAL A 69 2.93 3.62 -4.41
CA VAL A 69 4.04 4.32 -5.05
C VAL A 69 3.57 4.75 -6.43
N ARG A 70 3.48 6.06 -6.64
CA ARG A 70 3.00 6.62 -7.89
C ARG A 70 4.03 6.39 -9.01
N SER A 71 3.55 5.92 -10.17
CA SER A 71 4.39 5.80 -11.36
C SER A 71 4.64 7.15 -12.03
N SER A 72 3.70 8.07 -11.89
CA SER A 72 3.86 9.44 -12.40
C SER A 72 5.00 10.16 -11.70
N VAL A 73 5.71 10.96 -12.49
CA VAL A 73 6.77 11.86 -12.02
C VAL A 73 6.35 13.29 -12.35
N GLU A 74 6.42 14.17 -11.36
CA GLU A 74 6.10 15.59 -11.49
C GLU A 74 7.38 16.42 -11.54
N ASP A 75 7.49 17.30 -12.53
CA ASP A 75 8.67 18.16 -12.69
C ASP A 75 8.45 19.52 -12.02
N PHE A 76 9.41 19.92 -11.20
CA PHE A 76 9.46 21.28 -10.66
C PHE A 76 10.89 21.84 -10.72
N GLY A 77 11.12 22.73 -11.67
CA GLY A 77 12.45 23.31 -11.90
C GLY A 77 13.46 22.25 -12.34
N THR A 78 14.39 21.91 -11.47
CA THR A 78 15.41 20.86 -11.68
C THR A 78 15.09 19.56 -10.96
N HIS A 79 13.91 19.49 -10.31
CA HIS A 79 13.50 18.34 -9.51
C HIS A 79 12.50 17.48 -10.29
N ASN A 80 12.72 16.18 -10.27
CA ASN A 80 11.79 15.16 -10.73
C ASN A 80 11.24 14.46 -9.49
N ILE A 81 9.96 14.63 -9.22
CA ILE A 81 9.35 14.26 -7.94
C ILE A 81 8.47 13.04 -8.13
N ARG A 82 8.71 12.02 -7.32
CA ARG A 82 7.83 10.86 -7.15
C ARG A 82 7.11 10.96 -5.82
N GLU A 83 5.87 10.53 -5.80
CA GLU A 83 5.05 10.54 -4.60
C GLU A 83 4.79 9.12 -4.09
N VAL A 84 4.79 8.98 -2.76
CA VAL A 84 4.35 7.78 -2.03
C VAL A 84 3.17 8.19 -1.17
N TRP A 85 2.04 7.49 -1.29
CA TRP A 85 0.76 7.86 -0.72
C TRP A 85 0.21 6.76 0.19
N SER A 86 -0.33 7.14 1.36
CA SER A 86 -1.05 6.23 2.24
C SER A 86 -2.28 6.92 2.84
N PRO A 87 -3.49 6.31 2.78
CA PRO A 87 -4.69 6.91 3.36
C PRO A 87 -4.67 6.77 4.89
N GLY A 88 -5.14 7.78 5.61
CA GLY A 88 -5.21 7.73 7.08
C GLY A 88 -6.56 8.22 7.63
N TYR A 89 -7.44 8.76 6.79
CA TYR A 89 -8.79 9.11 7.21
C TYR A 89 -9.70 9.29 6.01
N THR A 90 -10.92 8.75 6.08
CA THR A 90 -11.96 8.99 5.07
C THR A 90 -13.20 9.61 5.73
N SER A 91 -13.64 10.75 5.22
CA SER A 91 -14.88 11.40 5.62
C SER A 91 -16.07 10.85 4.84
N GLN A 92 -17.25 10.80 5.48
CA GLN A 92 -18.49 10.47 4.78
C GLN A 92 -18.93 11.53 3.76
N THR A 93 -18.31 12.69 3.81
CA THR A 93 -18.57 13.82 2.90
C THR A 93 -17.27 14.29 2.27
N LYS A 94 -17.34 15.13 1.22
CA LYS A 94 -16.15 15.76 0.64
C LYS A 94 -15.48 16.80 1.54
N GLN A 95 -16.00 17.04 2.75
CA GLN A 95 -15.43 17.99 3.71
C GLN A 95 -14.99 17.26 4.97
N PHE A 96 -13.81 17.61 5.48
CA PHE A 96 -13.36 17.12 6.78
C PHE A 96 -14.01 17.98 7.90
N PRO A 97 -14.33 17.37 9.04
CA PRO A 97 -14.59 18.13 10.26
C PRO A 97 -13.39 19.04 10.57
N VAL A 98 -13.67 20.26 11.06
CA VAL A 98 -12.61 21.24 11.33
C VAL A 98 -11.54 20.70 12.28
N ALA A 99 -11.95 19.96 13.31
CA ALA A 99 -11.01 19.34 14.25
C ALA A 99 -10.08 18.32 13.57
N VAL A 100 -10.60 17.52 12.65
CA VAL A 100 -9.78 16.56 11.86
C VAL A 100 -8.80 17.32 10.96
N ALA A 101 -9.28 18.32 10.23
CA ALA A 101 -8.42 19.11 9.35
C ALA A 101 -7.26 19.78 10.11
N ASN A 102 -7.55 20.37 11.27
CA ASN A 102 -6.50 20.97 12.11
C ASN A 102 -5.52 19.92 12.63
N ARG A 103 -6.02 18.78 13.11
CA ARG A 103 -5.14 17.69 13.60
C ARG A 103 -4.18 17.18 12.52
N LEU A 104 -4.67 17.03 11.27
CA LEU A 104 -3.83 16.64 10.13
C LEU A 104 -2.76 17.68 9.80
N LEU A 105 -3.07 18.98 9.91
CA LEU A 105 -2.10 20.05 9.71
C LEU A 105 -1.05 20.10 10.82
N GLU A 106 -1.44 19.90 12.07
CA GLU A 106 -0.51 19.80 13.21
C GLU A 106 0.44 18.62 13.04
N ASP A 107 -0.08 17.46 12.64
CA ASP A 107 0.74 16.27 12.36
C ASP A 107 1.73 16.49 11.21
N SER A 108 1.29 17.18 10.15
CA SER A 108 2.17 17.55 9.04
C SER A 108 3.33 18.43 9.47
N GLN A 109 3.17 19.27 10.50
CA GLN A 109 4.26 20.10 11.04
C GLN A 109 5.32 19.24 11.73
N ASP A 110 4.89 18.18 12.41
CA ASP A 110 5.79 17.30 13.18
C ASP A 110 6.44 16.21 12.33
N ALA A 111 5.83 15.88 11.18
CA ALA A 111 6.33 14.89 10.25
C ALA A 111 7.72 15.25 9.69
N LYS A 112 8.62 14.27 9.65
CA LYS A 112 9.98 14.47 9.11
C LYS A 112 10.02 14.37 7.59
N MET A 113 9.11 13.56 7.03
CA MET A 113 8.97 13.37 5.59
C MET A 113 7.49 13.45 5.23
N GLY A 114 7.16 14.24 4.22
CA GLY A 114 5.79 14.34 3.73
C GLY A 114 4.86 15.24 4.54
N GLY A 115 3.58 15.07 4.30
CA GLY A 115 2.50 15.82 4.94
C GLY A 115 1.13 15.37 4.44
N TRP A 116 0.10 15.81 5.13
CA TRP A 116 -1.28 15.46 4.79
C TRP A 116 -1.82 16.29 3.63
N VAL A 117 -2.42 15.61 2.68
CA VAL A 117 -3.15 16.21 1.57
C VAL A 117 -4.58 15.67 1.55
N LYS A 118 -5.48 16.48 1.00
CA LYS A 118 -6.88 16.07 0.84
C LYS A 118 -7.13 15.66 -0.61
N GLN A 119 -7.50 14.40 -0.81
CA GLN A 119 -7.98 13.87 -2.08
C GLN A 119 -9.46 13.49 -1.94
N GLU A 120 -10.35 14.24 -2.57
CA GLU A 120 -11.81 14.05 -2.47
C GLU A 120 -12.28 14.03 -0.99
N SER A 121 -12.69 12.86 -0.49
CA SER A 121 -13.11 12.64 0.90
C SER A 121 -12.03 12.00 1.78
N THR A 122 -10.84 11.73 1.23
CA THR A 122 -9.77 11.01 1.92
C THR A 122 -8.59 11.93 2.23
N ALA A 123 -8.07 11.84 3.45
CA ALA A 123 -6.79 12.39 3.83
C ALA A 123 -5.70 11.36 3.51
N MET A 124 -4.78 11.75 2.64
CA MET A 124 -3.63 10.95 2.25
C MET A 124 -2.39 11.54 2.89
N PHE A 125 -1.56 10.73 3.52
CA PHE A 125 -0.20 11.15 3.85
C PHE A 125 0.66 10.96 2.62
N VAL A 126 1.31 12.03 2.18
CA VAL A 126 2.08 12.06 0.93
C VAL A 126 3.53 12.39 1.23
N VAL A 127 4.42 11.46 0.88
CA VAL A 127 5.86 11.66 0.90
C VAL A 127 6.33 11.94 -0.52
N LYS A 128 7.11 13.01 -0.67
CA LYS A 128 7.71 13.40 -1.96
C LYS A 128 9.20 13.12 -1.92
N ILE A 129 9.67 12.32 -2.88
CA ILE A 129 11.08 11.98 -3.02
C ILE A 129 11.55 12.27 -4.44
N ASP A 130 12.85 12.26 -4.65
CA ASP A 130 13.43 12.32 -5.99
C ASP A 130 13.01 11.07 -6.79
N ALA A 131 12.63 11.22 -8.04
CA ALA A 131 12.27 10.09 -8.90
C ALA A 131 13.44 9.10 -9.09
N ASP A 132 14.68 9.59 -8.96
CA ASP A 132 15.91 8.81 -9.01
C ASP A 132 16.36 8.29 -7.64
N ALA A 133 15.50 8.38 -6.61
CA ALA A 133 15.80 7.89 -5.27
C ALA A 133 16.23 6.42 -5.28
N THR A 134 17.16 6.07 -4.41
CA THR A 134 17.62 4.69 -4.22
C THR A 134 16.52 3.80 -3.63
N SER A 135 16.70 2.46 -3.70
CA SER A 135 15.76 1.53 -3.06
C SER A 135 15.60 1.81 -1.56
N ASP A 136 16.69 2.16 -0.87
CA ASP A 136 16.66 2.45 0.56
C ASP A 136 15.86 3.74 0.86
N GLN A 137 16.04 4.78 0.05
CA GLN A 137 15.26 6.03 0.18
C GLN A 137 13.78 5.81 -0.16
N LEU A 138 13.46 4.96 -1.14
CA LEU A 138 12.09 4.57 -1.43
C LEU A 138 11.48 3.78 -0.27
N SER A 139 12.24 2.85 0.34
CA SER A 139 11.82 2.10 1.52
C SER A 139 11.53 3.03 2.71
N ASP A 140 12.39 4.01 2.96
CA ASP A 140 12.20 5.03 4.02
C ASP A 140 10.91 5.84 3.78
N ALA A 141 10.63 6.20 2.52
CA ALA A 141 9.41 6.93 2.15
C ALA A 141 8.15 6.10 2.35
N ILE A 142 8.20 4.81 1.99
CA ILE A 142 7.11 3.85 2.20
C ILE A 142 6.85 3.68 3.70
N ASP A 143 7.90 3.45 4.51
CA ASP A 143 7.79 3.28 5.96
C ASP A 143 7.23 4.55 6.64
N ALA A 144 7.68 5.73 6.23
CA ALA A 144 7.14 6.99 6.73
C ALA A 144 5.65 7.16 6.40
N ALA A 145 5.23 6.82 5.17
CA ALA A 145 3.84 6.92 4.77
C ALA A 145 2.95 5.95 5.56
N ILE A 146 3.35 4.69 5.67
CA ILE A 146 2.61 3.64 6.38
C ILE A 146 2.44 4.02 7.86
N ARG A 147 3.53 4.30 8.57
CA ARG A 147 3.48 4.54 10.02
C ARG A 147 2.67 5.78 10.37
N THR A 148 2.79 6.85 9.58
CA THR A 148 2.05 8.08 9.85
C THR A 148 0.56 7.90 9.55
N ALA A 149 0.23 7.22 8.46
CA ALA A 149 -1.16 6.99 8.08
C ALA A 149 -1.88 6.05 9.05
N ASP A 150 -1.27 4.92 9.42
CA ASP A 150 -1.80 3.97 10.40
C ASP A 150 -2.03 4.62 11.79
N ALA A 151 -1.05 5.39 12.28
CA ALA A 151 -1.18 6.08 13.56
C ALA A 151 -2.35 7.08 13.54
N MET A 152 -2.52 7.81 12.44
CA MET A 152 -3.61 8.79 12.30
C MET A 152 -4.96 8.11 12.13
N GLU A 153 -5.05 7.03 11.35
CA GLU A 153 -6.28 6.24 11.24
C GLU A 153 -6.73 5.72 12.60
N LEU A 154 -5.81 5.10 13.34
CA LEU A 154 -6.09 4.61 14.68
C LEU A 154 -6.51 5.74 15.63
N GLU A 155 -5.85 6.91 15.55
CA GLU A 155 -6.19 8.06 16.39
C GLU A 155 -7.61 8.57 16.11
N LEU A 156 -7.97 8.75 14.83
CA LEU A 156 -9.21 9.39 14.42
C LEU A 156 -10.42 8.45 14.38
N THR A 157 -10.22 7.19 14.00
CA THR A 157 -11.31 6.24 13.74
C THR A 157 -11.42 5.15 14.80
N LYS A 158 -10.33 4.77 15.46
CA LYS A 158 -10.21 3.59 16.35
C LYS A 158 -10.48 2.27 15.60
N LYS A 159 -10.26 2.26 14.30
CA LYS A 159 -10.54 1.13 13.41
C LYS A 159 -9.36 0.89 12.47
N ASP A 160 -9.48 -0.15 11.68
CA ASP A 160 -8.61 -0.58 10.60
C ASP A 160 -9.52 -0.76 9.36
N ASP A 161 -9.85 0.34 8.72
CA ASP A 161 -10.80 0.39 7.61
C ASP A 161 -10.10 0.82 6.28
N LEU A 162 -8.75 1.15 6.30
CA LEU A 162 -8.02 1.76 5.18
C LEU A 162 -6.80 0.97 4.70
#